data_9b5778a868aed2e6ab9b83aaf8debf06
#
_entry.id   9b5778a868aed2e6ab9b83aaf8debf06
#
_cell.length_a   1.000
_cell.length_b   1.000
_cell.length_c   1.000
_cell.angle_alpha   90.00
_cell.angle_beta   90.00
_cell.angle_gamma   90.00
#
_symmetry.space_group_name_H-M   'P 1'
#
loop_
_entity.id
_entity.type
_entity.pdbx_description
1 polymer ?
#
loop_
_entity_poly.entity_id
_entity_poly.type
_entity_poly.pdbx_seq_one_letter_code
_entity_poly.pdbx_strand_id
1 'polypeptide(L)'
;MDLAAEATVTEAAVDGAGEVSAVAEYKRIFKEILDSRPSGMRIRLAHAMGKNRSFVSQISNPAYPVPIPVQHLNTIFDVCHFPPPTKAAFLKAYARAHPRRIGRLSAIPHERLLALHLPDLGSNKRNGQIDALLQEFARRLVAILQHEK
;
A
#
# COMPACT_ATOMS: atom_id res chain seq x y z
N MET A 1 -36.50 21.15 35.39
CA MET A 1 -35.12 20.89 35.81
C MET A 1 -34.62 19.63 35.05
N ASP A 2 -34.26 19.84 33.81
CA ASP A 2 -33.63 18.78 32.98
C ASP A 2 -32.46 19.38 32.21
N LEU A 3 -31.26 19.24 32.79
CA LEU A 3 -29.98 19.63 32.23
C LEU A 3 -29.09 18.40 31.93
N ALA A 4 -29.69 17.27 31.55
CA ALA A 4 -28.94 16.03 31.34
C ALA A 4 -29.04 15.46 29.90
N ALA A 5 -29.47 16.25 28.91
CA ALA A 5 -29.75 15.73 27.58
C ALA A 5 -28.88 16.34 26.42
N GLU A 6 -27.85 17.12 26.72
CA GLU A 6 -27.07 17.78 25.65
C GLU A 6 -25.62 17.29 25.46
N ALA A 7 -25.20 16.19 26.11
CA ALA A 7 -23.81 15.76 26.05
C ALA A 7 -23.52 14.60 25.09
N THR A 8 -24.50 14.10 24.31
CA THR A 8 -24.34 12.85 23.55
C THR A 8 -24.25 13.03 22.02
N VAL A 9 -24.36 14.25 21.51
CA VAL A 9 -24.38 14.47 20.04
C VAL A 9 -23.04 14.91 19.46
N THR A 10 -22.08 15.31 20.31
CA THR A 10 -20.82 15.92 19.83
C THR A 10 -19.71 14.90 19.57
N GLU A 11 -19.76 13.70 20.14
CA GLU A 11 -18.67 12.73 20.05
C GLU A 11 -18.71 11.92 18.74
N ALA A 12 -19.87 11.64 18.19
CA ALA A 12 -20.01 10.94 16.91
C ALA A 12 -19.64 11.80 15.67
N ALA A 13 -19.79 13.12 15.78
CA ALA A 13 -19.44 14.05 14.70
C ALA A 13 -17.93 14.33 14.63
N VAL A 14 -17.22 14.22 15.75
CA VAL A 14 -15.76 14.44 15.82
C VAL A 14 -15.00 13.24 15.24
N ASP A 15 -15.47 12.02 15.43
CA ASP A 15 -14.88 10.82 14.85
C ASP A 15 -15.02 10.80 13.32
N GLY A 16 -16.17 11.18 12.79
CA GLY A 16 -16.39 11.24 11.35
C GLY A 16 -15.51 12.27 10.63
N ALA A 17 -15.30 13.44 11.23
CA ALA A 17 -14.46 14.50 10.68
C ALA A 17 -12.96 14.12 10.73
N GLY A 18 -12.51 13.44 11.76
CA GLY A 18 -11.16 12.94 11.92
C GLY A 18 -10.85 11.82 10.91
N GLU A 19 -11.79 10.92 10.66
CA GLU A 19 -11.67 9.83 9.71
C GLU A 19 -11.63 10.34 8.26
N VAL A 20 -12.50 11.27 7.89
CA VAL A 20 -12.51 11.92 6.57
C VAL A 20 -11.20 12.68 6.33
N SER A 21 -10.68 13.38 7.34
CA SER A 21 -9.39 14.06 7.26
C SER A 21 -8.23 13.09 7.06
N ALA A 22 -8.21 11.96 7.76
CA ALA A 22 -7.18 10.94 7.63
C ALA A 22 -7.23 10.22 6.27
N VAL A 23 -8.42 9.98 5.70
CA VAL A 23 -8.59 9.46 4.33
C VAL A 23 -8.02 10.43 3.31
N ALA A 24 -8.33 11.72 3.44
CA ALA A 24 -7.80 12.76 2.55
C ALA A 24 -6.27 12.87 2.64
N GLU A 25 -5.69 12.65 3.83
CA GLU A 25 -4.25 12.73 4.07
C GLU A 25 -3.48 11.65 3.32
N TYR A 26 -3.81 10.38 3.49
CA TYR A 26 -3.08 9.33 2.77
C TYR A 26 -3.32 9.37 1.25
N LYS A 27 -4.48 9.83 0.80
CA LYS A 27 -4.75 10.03 -0.62
C LYS A 27 -3.95 11.20 -1.20
N ARG A 28 -3.70 12.25 -0.42
CA ARG A 28 -2.82 13.34 -0.83
C ARG A 28 -1.40 12.83 -1.05
N ILE A 29 -0.86 12.04 -0.12
CA ILE A 29 0.46 11.41 -0.26
C ILE A 29 0.50 10.55 -1.52
N PHE A 30 -0.52 9.73 -1.76
CA PHE A 30 -0.61 8.91 -2.96
C PHE A 30 -0.66 9.73 -4.24
N LYS A 31 -1.47 10.79 -4.25
CA LYS A 31 -1.59 11.69 -5.39
C LYS A 31 -0.26 12.37 -5.73
N GLU A 32 0.45 12.87 -4.74
CA GLU A 32 1.76 13.51 -4.90
C GLU A 32 2.78 12.54 -5.54
N ILE A 33 2.81 11.29 -5.09
CA ILE A 33 3.66 10.26 -5.71
C ILE A 33 3.25 10.02 -7.16
N LEU A 34 1.95 9.86 -7.46
CA LEU A 34 1.49 9.64 -8.83
C LEU A 34 1.83 10.81 -9.75
N ASP A 35 1.68 12.04 -9.27
CA ASP A 35 1.93 13.26 -10.05
C ASP A 35 3.44 13.50 -10.27
N SER A 36 4.30 12.98 -9.38
CA SER A 36 5.76 13.01 -9.54
C SER A 36 6.29 11.96 -10.52
N ARG A 37 5.46 11.03 -10.97
CA ARG A 37 5.87 9.95 -11.89
C ARG A 37 5.60 10.33 -13.35
N PRO A 38 6.31 9.69 -14.31
CA PRO A 38 6.10 9.91 -15.73
C PRO A 38 4.64 9.69 -16.16
N SER A 39 4.23 10.33 -17.23
CA SER A 39 2.91 10.13 -17.84
C SER A 39 2.68 8.64 -18.15
N GLY A 40 1.45 8.17 -17.94
CA GLY A 40 1.10 6.75 -18.12
C GLY A 40 1.15 5.91 -16.84
N MET A 41 1.68 6.42 -15.72
CA MET A 41 1.74 5.67 -14.45
C MET A 41 0.34 5.23 -13.99
N ARG A 42 -0.68 6.08 -14.15
CA ARG A 42 -2.08 5.72 -13.81
C ARG A 42 -2.61 4.54 -14.62
N ILE A 43 -2.23 4.44 -15.88
CA ILE A 43 -2.61 3.32 -16.76
C ILE A 43 -1.86 2.05 -16.32
N ARG A 44 -0.56 2.14 -16.08
CA ARG A 44 0.25 1.01 -15.59
C ARG A 44 -0.28 0.48 -14.27
N LEU A 45 -0.61 1.37 -13.34
CA LEU A 45 -1.17 1.01 -12.04
C LEU A 45 -2.54 0.35 -12.18
N ALA A 46 -3.42 0.89 -13.05
CA ALA A 46 -4.71 0.29 -13.35
C ALA A 46 -4.56 -1.15 -13.87
N HIS A 47 -3.65 -1.38 -14.83
CA HIS A 47 -3.35 -2.71 -15.35
C HIS A 47 -2.85 -3.66 -14.25
N ALA A 48 -1.91 -3.21 -13.42
CA ALA A 48 -1.35 -4.03 -12.34
C ALA A 48 -2.39 -4.43 -11.29
N MET A 49 -3.40 -3.59 -11.06
CA MET A 49 -4.51 -3.87 -10.15
C MET A 49 -5.69 -4.61 -10.80
N GLY A 50 -5.66 -4.86 -12.11
CA GLY A 50 -6.80 -5.41 -12.86
C GLY A 50 -8.02 -4.47 -12.85
N LYS A 51 -7.80 -3.16 -12.86
CA LYS A 51 -8.81 -2.10 -12.83
C LYS A 51 -8.69 -1.16 -14.02
N ASN A 52 -9.64 -0.25 -14.16
CA ASN A 52 -9.59 0.80 -15.17
C ASN A 52 -8.92 2.08 -14.64
N ARG A 53 -8.57 3.00 -15.54
CA ARG A 53 -7.95 4.29 -15.21
C ARG A 53 -8.83 5.15 -14.30
N SER A 54 -10.16 5.11 -14.48
CA SER A 54 -11.11 5.88 -13.67
C SER A 54 -11.07 5.44 -12.21
N PHE A 55 -10.91 4.16 -11.94
CA PHE A 55 -10.75 3.66 -10.58
C PHE A 55 -9.50 4.25 -9.91
N VAL A 56 -8.35 4.30 -10.61
CA VAL A 56 -7.12 4.91 -10.08
C VAL A 56 -7.33 6.39 -9.79
N SER A 57 -8.01 7.11 -10.68
CA SER A 57 -8.33 8.53 -10.48
C SER A 57 -9.21 8.76 -9.25
N GLN A 58 -10.19 7.89 -9.01
CA GLN A 58 -11.06 7.98 -7.84
C GLN A 58 -10.31 7.70 -6.53
N ILE A 59 -9.54 6.61 -6.47
CA ILE A 59 -8.81 6.27 -5.24
C ILE A 59 -7.67 7.22 -4.91
N SER A 60 -7.12 7.93 -5.90
CA SER A 60 -6.08 8.95 -5.72
C SER A 60 -6.62 10.35 -5.44
N ASN A 61 -7.90 10.58 -5.58
CA ASN A 61 -8.51 11.89 -5.33
C ASN A 61 -8.81 12.09 -3.85
N PRO A 62 -8.16 13.07 -3.16
CA PRO A 62 -8.41 13.34 -1.74
C PRO A 62 -9.84 13.77 -1.44
N ALA A 63 -10.53 14.41 -2.38
CA ALA A 63 -11.92 14.83 -2.22
C ALA A 63 -12.93 13.66 -2.32
N TYR A 64 -12.49 12.50 -2.79
CA TYR A 64 -13.37 11.35 -2.96
C TYR A 64 -13.34 10.46 -1.69
N PRO A 65 -14.47 10.26 -1.00
CA PRO A 65 -14.48 9.60 0.32
C PRO A 65 -14.22 8.09 0.27
N VAL A 66 -14.26 7.48 -0.92
CA VAL A 66 -14.05 6.03 -1.06
C VAL A 66 -12.62 5.64 -0.68
N PRO A 67 -12.43 4.77 0.32
CA PRO A 67 -11.10 4.37 0.75
C PRO A 67 -10.39 3.50 -0.28
N ILE A 68 -9.05 3.51 -0.25
CA ILE A 68 -8.25 2.57 -1.04
C ILE A 68 -8.39 1.18 -0.43
N PRO A 69 -8.78 0.15 -1.21
CA PRO A 69 -8.86 -1.21 -0.70
C PRO A 69 -7.48 -1.75 -0.28
N VAL A 70 -7.41 -2.40 0.88
CA VAL A 70 -6.15 -2.95 1.45
C VAL A 70 -5.41 -3.85 0.46
N GLN A 71 -6.14 -4.66 -0.28
CA GLN A 71 -5.59 -5.60 -1.26
C GLN A 71 -4.77 -4.96 -2.38
N HIS A 72 -4.95 -3.66 -2.63
CA HIS A 72 -4.22 -2.92 -3.67
C HIS A 72 -3.01 -2.16 -3.15
N LEU A 73 -2.81 -2.07 -1.83
CA LEU A 73 -1.75 -1.25 -1.24
C LEU A 73 -0.35 -1.69 -1.68
N ASN A 74 -0.05 -2.99 -1.66
CA ASN A 74 1.25 -3.51 -2.10
C ASN A 74 1.50 -3.18 -3.57
N THR A 75 0.53 -3.44 -4.44
CA THR A 75 0.64 -3.11 -5.87
C THR A 75 0.90 -1.63 -6.09
N ILE A 76 0.23 -0.76 -5.31
CA ILE A 76 0.44 0.69 -5.36
C ILE A 76 1.88 1.04 -4.96
N PHE A 77 2.38 0.49 -3.86
CA PHE A 77 3.73 0.78 -3.38
C PHE A 77 4.80 0.32 -4.36
N ASP A 78 4.64 -0.87 -4.95
CA ASP A 78 5.59 -1.47 -5.87
C ASP A 78 5.60 -0.76 -7.22
N VAL A 79 4.45 -0.58 -7.84
CA VAL A 79 4.33 0.04 -9.17
C VAL A 79 4.70 1.52 -9.14
N CYS A 80 4.31 2.24 -8.09
CA CYS A 80 4.61 3.66 -7.94
C CYS A 80 5.97 3.92 -7.28
N HIS A 81 6.70 2.89 -6.86
CA HIS A 81 8.01 3.00 -6.22
C HIS A 81 8.01 3.98 -5.05
N PHE A 82 7.18 3.71 -4.04
CA PHE A 82 7.12 4.56 -2.85
C PHE A 82 8.45 4.58 -2.11
N PRO A 83 9.02 5.76 -1.83
CA PRO A 83 10.17 5.85 -0.95
C PRO A 83 9.81 5.33 0.45
N PRO A 84 10.74 4.66 1.17
CA PRO A 84 10.45 4.11 2.51
C PRO A 84 9.83 5.12 3.50
N PRO A 85 10.31 6.38 3.64
CA PRO A 85 9.70 7.34 4.55
C PRO A 85 8.28 7.74 4.11
N THR A 86 8.03 7.86 2.82
CA THR A 86 6.70 8.20 2.28
C THR A 86 5.71 7.04 2.46
N LYS A 87 6.18 5.80 2.27
CA LYS A 87 5.40 4.60 2.56
C LYS A 87 5.00 4.54 4.03
N ALA A 88 5.93 4.82 4.95
CA ALA A 88 5.64 4.85 6.38
C ALA A 88 4.62 5.93 6.75
N ALA A 89 4.74 7.14 6.20
CA ALA A 89 3.78 8.23 6.40
C ALA A 89 2.39 7.86 5.87
N PHE A 90 2.32 7.27 4.67
CA PHE A 90 1.08 6.77 4.09
C PHE A 90 0.40 5.73 4.99
N LEU A 91 1.14 4.70 5.43
CA LEU A 91 0.62 3.64 6.29
C LEU A 91 0.13 4.16 7.63
N LYS A 92 0.82 5.14 8.22
CA LYS A 92 0.41 5.80 9.46
C LYS A 92 -0.93 6.53 9.29
N ALA A 93 -1.10 7.29 8.21
CA ALA A 93 -2.35 7.97 7.91
C ALA A 93 -3.48 6.98 7.58
N TYR A 94 -3.17 5.92 6.80
CA TYR A 94 -4.11 4.87 6.48
C TYR A 94 -4.60 4.11 7.72
N ALA A 95 -3.72 3.82 8.68
CA ALA A 95 -4.05 3.17 9.93
C ALA A 95 -4.99 4.03 10.80
N ARG A 96 -4.77 5.35 10.84
CA ARG A 96 -5.68 6.29 11.53
C ARG A 96 -7.07 6.31 10.90
N ALA A 97 -7.12 6.32 9.56
CA ALA A 97 -8.39 6.31 8.83
C ALA A 97 -9.15 4.98 8.96
N HIS A 98 -8.44 3.88 9.15
CA HIS A 98 -9.02 2.54 9.11
C HIS A 98 -8.52 1.64 10.25
N PRO A 99 -8.81 1.96 11.53
CA PRO A 99 -8.28 1.21 12.68
C PRO A 99 -8.63 -0.29 12.65
N ARG A 100 -9.82 -0.63 12.15
CA ARG A 100 -10.29 -2.03 12.03
C ARG A 100 -9.63 -2.83 10.91
N ARG A 101 -8.88 -2.17 10.00
CA ARG A 101 -8.20 -2.82 8.87
C ARG A 101 -6.72 -3.08 9.14
N ILE A 102 -6.19 -2.58 10.25
CA ILE A 102 -4.77 -2.71 10.64
C ILE A 102 -4.34 -4.18 10.74
N GLY A 103 -5.18 -5.06 11.27
CA GLY A 103 -4.89 -6.49 11.35
C GLY A 103 -4.64 -7.14 9.98
N ARG A 104 -5.28 -6.64 8.92
CA ARG A 104 -5.03 -7.10 7.55
C ARG A 104 -3.76 -6.51 6.96
N LEU A 105 -3.36 -5.30 7.38
CA LEU A 105 -2.08 -4.70 6.99
C LEU A 105 -0.89 -5.47 7.60
N SER A 106 -1.04 -5.93 8.84
CA SER A 106 -0.03 -6.77 9.50
C SER A 106 0.08 -8.16 8.88
N ALA A 107 -0.97 -8.63 8.20
CA ALA A 107 -0.96 -9.90 7.46
C ALA A 107 -0.38 -9.75 6.04
N ILE A 108 -0.09 -8.53 5.58
CA ILE A 108 0.65 -8.31 4.34
C ILE A 108 2.09 -8.74 4.61
N PRO A 109 2.65 -9.73 3.90
CA PRO A 109 4.02 -10.14 4.09
C PRO A 109 4.94 -8.92 3.96
N HIS A 110 5.78 -8.68 4.95
CA HIS A 110 6.82 -7.66 4.84
C HIS A 110 7.87 -8.18 3.86
N GLU A 111 7.67 -7.95 2.58
CA GLU A 111 8.64 -8.30 1.56
C GLU A 111 9.83 -7.33 1.64
N ARG A 112 11.00 -7.90 1.81
CA ARG A 112 12.26 -7.18 1.72
C ARG A 112 12.84 -7.38 0.33
N LEU A 113 12.99 -6.30 -0.43
CA LEU A 113 13.66 -6.34 -1.72
C LEU A 113 15.18 -6.42 -1.51
N LEU A 114 15.78 -7.48 -2.02
CA LEU A 114 17.23 -7.63 -2.12
C LEU A 114 17.62 -7.56 -3.60
N ALA A 115 18.31 -6.50 -3.99
CA ALA A 115 18.84 -6.37 -5.33
C ALA A 115 20.17 -7.13 -5.43
N LEU A 116 20.22 -8.14 -6.28
CA LEU A 116 21.42 -8.92 -6.57
C LEU A 116 21.90 -8.60 -7.99
N HIS A 117 23.15 -8.23 -8.12
CA HIS A 117 23.80 -8.10 -9.41
C HIS A 117 24.37 -9.44 -9.83
N LEU A 118 23.76 -10.06 -10.82
CA LEU A 118 24.18 -11.35 -11.35
C LEU A 118 24.88 -11.15 -12.70
N PRO A 119 25.93 -11.91 -13.00
CA PRO A 119 26.54 -11.87 -14.31
C PRO A 119 25.57 -12.41 -15.37
N ASP A 120 25.55 -11.78 -16.54
CA ASP A 120 24.81 -12.27 -17.69
C ASP A 120 25.55 -13.50 -18.28
N LEU A 121 24.86 -14.63 -18.33
CA LEU A 121 25.40 -15.87 -18.88
C LEU A 121 25.25 -16.00 -20.41
N GLY A 122 24.84 -14.91 -21.09
CA GLY A 122 24.70 -14.86 -22.54
C GLY A 122 23.55 -15.70 -23.10
N SER A 123 22.64 -16.15 -22.27
CA SER A 123 21.47 -16.93 -22.67
C SER A 123 20.27 -16.70 -21.74
N ASN A 124 19.15 -16.30 -22.27
CA ASN A 124 17.90 -16.11 -21.50
C ASN A 124 17.49 -17.38 -20.75
N LYS A 125 17.74 -18.56 -21.33
CA LYS A 125 17.46 -19.83 -20.67
C LYS A 125 18.33 -20.04 -19.43
N ARG A 126 19.62 -19.74 -19.51
CA ARG A 126 20.56 -19.90 -18.38
C ARG A 126 20.30 -18.85 -17.30
N ASN A 127 20.03 -17.59 -17.69
CA ASN A 127 19.67 -16.53 -16.77
C ASN A 127 18.38 -16.88 -16.01
N GLY A 128 17.34 -17.36 -16.71
CA GLY A 128 16.10 -17.80 -16.08
C GLY A 128 16.26 -19.01 -15.14
N GLN A 129 17.22 -19.91 -15.41
CA GLN A 129 17.55 -21.01 -14.50
C GLN A 129 18.20 -20.50 -13.19
N ILE A 130 19.10 -19.50 -13.27
CA ILE A 130 19.69 -18.87 -12.08
C ILE A 130 18.62 -18.16 -11.28
N ASP A 131 17.74 -17.38 -11.92
CA ASP A 131 16.67 -16.67 -11.25
C ASP A 131 15.74 -17.63 -10.49
N ALA A 132 15.37 -18.74 -11.11
CA ALA A 132 14.55 -19.77 -10.48
C ALA A 132 15.22 -20.43 -9.28
N LEU A 133 16.52 -20.73 -9.38
CA LEU A 133 17.31 -21.30 -8.29
C LEU A 133 17.43 -20.34 -7.11
N LEU A 134 17.64 -19.05 -7.36
CA LEU A 134 17.72 -18.05 -6.30
C LEU A 134 16.39 -17.86 -5.60
N GLN A 135 15.27 -17.86 -6.32
CA GLN A 135 13.94 -17.79 -5.74
C GLN A 135 13.64 -19.02 -4.86
N GLU A 136 14.00 -20.19 -5.32
CA GLU A 136 13.83 -21.43 -4.55
C GLU A 136 14.72 -21.43 -3.30
N PHE A 137 15.97 -20.99 -3.42
CA PHE A 137 16.89 -20.87 -2.29
C PHE A 137 16.36 -19.88 -1.24
N ALA A 138 15.86 -18.71 -1.66
CA ALA A 138 15.28 -17.73 -0.77
C ALA A 138 14.07 -18.30 0.00
N ARG A 139 13.18 -19.02 -0.69
CA ARG A 139 12.03 -19.69 -0.05
C ARG A 139 12.45 -20.72 1.00
N ARG A 140 13.47 -21.54 0.70
CA ARG A 140 13.99 -22.53 1.64
C ARG A 140 14.64 -21.89 2.85
N LEU A 141 15.42 -20.81 2.68
CA LEU A 141 16.01 -20.08 3.79
C LEU A 141 14.95 -19.52 4.73
N VAL A 142 13.90 -18.89 4.19
CA VAL A 142 12.79 -18.36 4.99
C VAL A 142 12.09 -19.48 5.77
N ALA A 143 11.84 -20.62 5.14
CA ALA A 143 11.21 -21.77 5.80
C ALA A 143 12.06 -22.30 6.96
N ILE A 144 13.38 -22.42 6.79
CA ILE A 144 14.31 -22.89 7.85
C ILE A 144 14.29 -21.92 9.03
N LEU A 145 14.41 -20.60 8.78
CA LEU A 145 14.46 -19.59 9.83
C LEU A 145 13.12 -19.39 10.56
N GLN A 146 11.99 -19.75 9.95
CA GLN A 146 10.69 -19.72 10.61
C GLN A 146 10.47 -20.93 11.54
N HIS A 147 11.19 -22.01 11.36
CA HIS A 147 11.11 -23.22 12.20
C HIS A 147 12.01 -23.19 13.43
N GLU A 148 12.88 -22.19 13.60
CA GLU A 148 13.78 -22.04 14.76
C GLU A 148 13.17 -21.28 15.95
N LYS A 149 11.83 -21.29 16.10
CA LYS A 149 11.16 -20.70 17.28
C LYS A 149 10.64 -21.74 18.23
#